data_7e32d9ea5e674bb0022b66d233814556
#
_entry.id   7e32d9ea5e674bb0022b66d233814556
#
_cell.length_a   1.000
_cell.length_b   1.000
_cell.length_c   1.000
_cell.angle_alpha   90.00
_cell.angle_beta   90.00
_cell.angle_gamma   90.00
#
_symmetry.space_group_name_H-M   'P 1'
#
loop_
_entity.id
_entity.type
_entity.pdbx_description
1 polymer ?
#
loop_
_entity_poly.entity_id
_entity_poly.type
_entity_poly.pdbx_seq_one_letter_code
_entity_poly.pdbx_strand_id
1 'polypeptide(L)'
;MSREGIEALRIAVDEVKSVVTTLTEEEWSRPSGCQGWSVRDLVAHMSSNYKETVDPSPAPAEPLDLPAERMMDLLVEPRKQWTNQQILDEYLAYCDQAVAVLGSMQEEPLASTVIPLADLGSYPMNQLADAYAFDHYCHLRIDLLAPEGPIERRIPTVDAARLGPTIGWMITGMPQMQPNLGRSLTAPITLTLTGPGGGSWTISPAGNDIVVDAGASITAVAEVSSNGHSFVNWGTQRSHWSEHCKVTGDQSVAAAFLDALNII
;
A
#
# COMPACT_ATOMS: atom_id res chain seq x y z
N MET A 1 1.77 16.54 -3.46
CA MET A 1 1.82 15.10 -3.17
C MET A 1 1.98 14.85 -1.68
N SER A 2 3.01 15.29 -1.02
CA SER A 2 3.31 14.93 0.36
C SER A 2 2.31 15.39 1.44
N ARG A 3 1.76 16.61 1.35
CA ARG A 3 0.73 17.07 2.32
C ARG A 3 -0.58 16.30 2.16
N GLU A 4 -0.92 15.86 0.95
CA GLU A 4 -2.07 15.01 0.66
C GLU A 4 -1.90 13.62 1.29
N GLY A 5 -0.68 13.05 1.28
CA GLY A 5 -0.35 11.81 1.97
C GLY A 5 -0.54 11.89 3.48
N ILE A 6 -0.12 13.00 4.11
CA ILE A 6 -0.35 13.21 5.54
C ILE A 6 -1.84 13.32 5.88
N GLU A 7 -2.63 13.99 5.04
CA GLU A 7 -4.08 14.08 5.25
C GLU A 7 -4.75 12.72 5.07
N ALA A 8 -4.39 11.96 4.02
CA ALA A 8 -4.88 10.61 3.80
C ALA A 8 -4.56 9.69 4.99
N LEU A 9 -3.33 9.78 5.50
CA LEU A 9 -2.88 8.99 6.65
C LEU A 9 -3.66 9.35 7.92
N ARG A 10 -3.91 10.65 8.20
CA ARG A 10 -4.75 11.06 9.35
C ARG A 10 -6.15 10.48 9.26
N ILE A 11 -6.75 10.56 8.08
CA ILE A 11 -8.08 9.99 7.84
C ILE A 11 -8.04 8.47 8.07
N ALA A 12 -7.04 7.77 7.54
CA ALA A 12 -6.91 6.33 7.70
C ALA A 12 -6.72 5.93 9.16
N VAL A 13 -5.90 6.66 9.93
CA VAL A 13 -5.70 6.46 11.37
C VAL A 13 -7.02 6.59 12.12
N ASP A 14 -7.80 7.65 11.87
CA ASP A 14 -9.08 7.86 12.55
C ASP A 14 -10.10 6.76 12.19
N GLU A 15 -10.11 6.31 10.94
CA GLU A 15 -10.96 5.22 10.50
C GLU A 15 -10.54 3.88 11.13
N VAL A 16 -9.25 3.55 11.17
CA VAL A 16 -8.74 2.35 11.86
C VAL A 16 -9.10 2.39 13.33
N LYS A 17 -8.86 3.52 14.04
CA LYS A 17 -9.27 3.69 15.45
C LYS A 17 -10.75 3.39 15.65
N SER A 18 -11.61 3.91 14.78
CA SER A 18 -13.07 3.72 14.87
C SER A 18 -13.50 2.26 14.75
N VAL A 19 -12.71 1.44 14.05
CA VAL A 19 -12.96 0.01 13.86
C VAL A 19 -12.33 -0.79 14.99
N VAL A 20 -11.02 -0.66 15.20
CA VAL A 20 -10.27 -1.56 16.10
C VAL A 20 -10.66 -1.43 17.57
N THR A 21 -11.11 -0.24 18.01
CA THR A 21 -11.60 -0.01 19.37
C THR A 21 -12.96 -0.68 19.65
N THR A 22 -13.63 -1.18 18.62
CA THR A 22 -14.95 -1.83 18.74
C THR A 22 -14.92 -3.34 18.46
N LEU A 23 -13.73 -3.88 18.21
CA LEU A 23 -13.56 -5.32 17.92
C LEU A 23 -13.87 -6.16 19.17
N THR A 24 -14.64 -7.22 18.98
CA THR A 24 -14.86 -8.25 20.00
C THR A 24 -13.68 -9.23 20.05
N GLU A 25 -13.54 -9.97 21.16
CA GLU A 25 -12.49 -11.00 21.30
C GLU A 25 -12.54 -12.04 20.17
N GLU A 26 -13.73 -12.39 19.69
CA GLU A 26 -13.90 -13.30 18.56
C GLU A 26 -13.39 -12.68 17.26
N GLU A 27 -13.71 -11.40 17.00
CA GLU A 27 -13.28 -10.69 15.79
C GLU A 27 -11.75 -10.54 15.71
N TRP A 28 -11.07 -10.30 16.83
CA TRP A 28 -9.61 -10.25 16.89
C TRP A 28 -8.95 -11.55 16.41
N SER A 29 -9.60 -12.70 16.59
CA SER A 29 -9.06 -14.02 16.23
C SER A 29 -9.39 -14.46 14.80
N ARG A 30 -10.25 -13.73 14.07
CA ARG A 30 -10.62 -14.09 12.70
C ARG A 30 -9.42 -13.98 11.76
N PRO A 31 -9.31 -14.87 10.76
CA PRO A 31 -8.34 -14.68 9.67
C PRO A 31 -8.59 -13.34 8.97
N SER A 32 -7.55 -12.56 8.70
CA SER A 32 -7.63 -11.35 7.90
C SER A 32 -7.50 -11.64 6.40
N GLY A 33 -7.56 -10.62 5.55
CA GLY A 33 -7.24 -10.74 4.13
C GLY A 33 -5.76 -11.02 3.86
N CYS A 34 -4.87 -10.70 4.82
CA CYS A 34 -3.45 -11.06 4.73
C CYS A 34 -3.23 -12.53 5.05
N GLN A 35 -2.70 -13.27 4.08
CA GLN A 35 -2.50 -14.71 4.22
C GLN A 35 -1.57 -15.04 5.41
N GLY A 36 -2.04 -15.87 6.32
CA GLY A 36 -1.30 -16.30 7.50
C GLY A 36 -1.44 -15.39 8.71
N TRP A 37 -2.12 -14.24 8.60
CA TRP A 37 -2.37 -13.30 9.67
C TRP A 37 -3.85 -13.27 10.09
N SER A 38 -4.08 -13.24 11.39
CA SER A 38 -5.38 -12.88 11.98
C SER A 38 -5.59 -11.36 11.95
N VAL A 39 -6.80 -10.91 12.26
CA VAL A 39 -7.11 -9.48 12.52
C VAL A 39 -6.14 -8.91 13.56
N ARG A 40 -5.83 -9.69 14.60
CA ARG A 40 -4.89 -9.33 15.65
C ARG A 40 -3.48 -9.08 15.11
N ASP A 41 -2.96 -9.97 14.25
CA ASP A 41 -1.64 -9.84 13.67
C ASP A 41 -1.57 -8.64 12.72
N LEU A 42 -2.66 -8.36 11.99
CA LEU A 42 -2.80 -7.21 11.12
C LEU A 42 -2.72 -5.88 11.91
N VAL A 43 -3.44 -5.78 13.03
CA VAL A 43 -3.37 -4.59 13.89
C VAL A 43 -2.00 -4.48 14.56
N ALA A 44 -1.37 -5.60 14.95
CA ALA A 44 -0.01 -5.63 15.48
C ALA A 44 1.03 -5.14 14.46
N HIS A 45 0.84 -5.46 13.18
CA HIS A 45 1.67 -4.95 12.10
C HIS A 45 1.56 -3.42 11.99
N MET A 46 0.35 -2.88 11.84
CA MET A 46 0.14 -1.42 11.77
C MET A 46 0.68 -0.70 13.01
N SER A 47 0.49 -1.28 14.19
CA SER A 47 1.00 -0.77 15.46
C SER A 47 2.52 -0.73 15.50
N SER A 48 3.16 -1.83 15.09
CA SER A 48 4.62 -1.94 15.08
C SER A 48 5.28 -0.95 14.12
N ASN A 49 4.69 -0.73 12.95
CA ASN A 49 5.19 0.27 11.99
C ASN A 49 5.20 1.68 12.60
N TYR A 50 4.16 2.05 13.34
CA TYR A 50 4.12 3.34 14.03
C TYR A 50 5.11 3.41 15.17
N LYS A 51 5.25 2.35 15.95
CA LYS A 51 6.26 2.27 17.04
C LYS A 51 7.66 2.47 16.47
N GLU A 52 8.01 1.77 15.37
CA GLU A 52 9.33 1.91 14.75
C GLU A 52 9.56 3.29 14.11
N THR A 53 8.50 3.97 13.68
CA THR A 53 8.60 5.35 13.18
C THR A 53 8.91 6.36 14.27
N VAL A 54 8.34 6.18 15.47
CA VAL A 54 8.46 7.13 16.60
C VAL A 54 9.65 6.80 17.49
N ASP A 55 9.83 5.53 17.80
CA ASP A 55 10.86 4.99 18.68
C ASP A 55 11.50 3.78 18.01
N PRO A 56 12.42 4.03 17.07
CA PRO A 56 13.02 2.95 16.29
C PRO A 56 13.83 2.00 17.15
N SER A 57 13.65 0.72 16.94
CA SER A 57 14.46 -0.32 17.54
C SER A 57 15.90 -0.22 17.05
N PRO A 58 16.90 -0.65 17.85
CA PRO A 58 18.28 -0.73 17.38
C PRO A 58 18.38 -1.51 16.07
N ALA A 59 19.08 -0.94 15.09
CA ALA A 59 19.32 -1.64 13.84
C ALA A 59 20.00 -3.00 14.10
N PRO A 60 19.63 -4.05 13.37
CA PRO A 60 20.31 -5.33 13.49
C PRO A 60 21.80 -5.16 13.16
N ALA A 61 22.66 -5.96 13.82
CA ALA A 61 24.12 -5.87 13.66
C ALA A 61 24.58 -6.15 12.22
N GLU A 62 23.82 -6.95 11.48
CA GLU A 62 24.01 -7.20 10.06
C GLU A 62 22.70 -6.93 9.31
N PRO A 63 22.75 -6.41 8.06
CA PRO A 63 21.57 -6.22 7.25
C PRO A 63 20.81 -7.55 7.09
N LEU A 64 19.50 -7.51 7.23
CA LEU A 64 18.64 -8.66 6.97
C LEU A 64 18.47 -8.81 5.44
N ASP A 65 18.78 -9.96 4.90
CA ASP A 65 18.51 -10.31 3.49
C ASP A 65 17.11 -10.92 3.39
N LEU A 66 16.09 -10.06 3.64
CA LEU A 66 14.68 -10.42 3.60
C LEU A 66 13.90 -9.37 2.83
N PRO A 67 12.90 -9.79 2.05
CA PRO A 67 11.92 -8.86 1.47
C PRO A 67 11.22 -8.02 2.56
N ALA A 68 10.81 -6.79 2.20
CA ALA A 68 10.14 -5.88 3.12
C ALA A 68 8.92 -6.51 3.80
N GLU A 69 8.09 -7.25 3.04
CA GLU A 69 6.95 -8.00 3.61
C GLU A 69 7.37 -8.98 4.72
N ARG A 70 8.50 -9.69 4.54
CA ARG A 70 8.99 -10.65 5.53
C ARG A 70 9.64 -10.00 6.74
N MET A 71 10.19 -8.79 6.56
CA MET A 71 10.63 -8.00 7.70
C MET A 71 9.47 -7.62 8.62
N MET A 72 8.26 -7.44 8.09
CA MET A 72 7.08 -7.17 8.89
C MET A 72 6.69 -8.33 9.80
N ASP A 73 6.89 -9.59 9.37
CA ASP A 73 6.70 -10.77 10.24
C ASP A 73 7.56 -10.69 11.50
N LEU A 74 8.80 -10.16 11.39
CA LEU A 74 9.70 -10.00 12.55
C LEU A 74 9.20 -8.98 13.56
N LEU A 75 8.45 -7.97 13.11
CA LEU A 75 7.85 -6.97 13.99
C LEU A 75 6.57 -7.51 14.67
N VAL A 76 5.83 -8.37 13.99
CA VAL A 76 4.62 -8.99 14.53
C VAL A 76 4.94 -10.11 15.53
N GLU A 77 5.98 -10.91 15.28
CA GLU A 77 6.31 -12.10 16.06
C GLU A 77 6.41 -11.87 17.59
N PRO A 78 7.10 -10.84 18.11
CA PRO A 78 7.13 -10.56 19.54
C PRO A 78 5.75 -10.26 20.15
N ARG A 79 4.83 -9.70 19.32
CA ARG A 79 3.48 -9.32 19.73
C ARG A 79 2.50 -10.48 19.78
N LYS A 80 2.86 -11.65 19.29
CA LYS A 80 2.04 -12.86 19.38
C LYS A 80 1.77 -13.31 20.81
N GLN A 81 2.61 -12.90 21.76
CA GLN A 81 2.40 -13.22 23.19
C GLN A 81 1.60 -12.14 23.93
N TRP A 82 1.22 -11.04 23.27
CA TRP A 82 0.49 -9.94 23.87
C TRP A 82 -1.01 -10.22 23.89
N THR A 83 -1.71 -9.54 24.77
CA THR A 83 -3.19 -9.50 24.74
C THR A 83 -3.66 -8.55 23.64
N ASN A 84 -4.91 -8.69 23.17
CA ASN A 84 -5.52 -7.77 22.22
C ASN A 84 -5.47 -6.33 22.73
N GLN A 85 -5.68 -6.14 24.05
CA GLN A 85 -5.61 -4.82 24.67
C GLN A 85 -4.20 -4.19 24.57
N GLN A 86 -3.14 -4.98 24.77
CA GLN A 86 -1.76 -4.48 24.64
C GLN A 86 -1.42 -4.02 23.20
N ILE A 87 -1.91 -4.75 22.19
CA ILE A 87 -1.76 -4.37 20.78
C ILE A 87 -2.52 -3.07 20.51
N LEU A 88 -3.77 -3.00 20.98
CA LEU A 88 -4.59 -1.79 20.82
C LEU A 88 -3.95 -0.58 21.52
N ASP A 89 -3.46 -0.76 22.75
CA ASP A 89 -2.81 0.31 23.52
C ASP A 89 -1.55 0.83 22.79
N GLU A 90 -0.74 -0.07 22.19
CA GLU A 90 0.41 0.34 21.38
C GLU A 90 -0.03 1.13 20.15
N TYR A 91 -1.02 0.65 19.39
CA TYR A 91 -1.55 1.36 18.23
C TYR A 91 -1.99 2.78 18.59
N LEU A 92 -2.82 2.90 19.65
CA LEU A 92 -3.34 4.19 20.12
C LEU A 92 -2.24 5.12 20.66
N ALA A 93 -1.19 4.56 21.26
CA ALA A 93 -0.08 5.35 21.79
C ALA A 93 0.78 5.97 20.68
N TYR A 94 0.97 5.27 19.57
CA TYR A 94 1.96 5.66 18.56
C TYR A 94 1.37 6.26 17.27
N CYS A 95 0.14 5.98 16.91
CA CYS A 95 -0.41 6.38 15.60
C CYS A 95 -0.39 7.90 15.36
N ASP A 96 -0.84 8.72 16.31
CA ASP A 96 -0.82 10.19 16.16
C ASP A 96 0.60 10.76 16.19
N GLN A 97 1.48 10.15 16.97
CA GLN A 97 2.90 10.53 17.04
C GLN A 97 3.60 10.22 15.70
N ALA A 98 3.34 9.06 15.11
CA ALA A 98 3.91 8.69 13.81
C ALA A 98 3.45 9.64 12.71
N VAL A 99 2.17 10.02 12.69
CA VAL A 99 1.65 11.05 11.76
C VAL A 99 2.41 12.38 11.94
N ALA A 100 2.72 12.78 13.17
CA ALA A 100 3.48 13.99 13.44
C ALA A 100 4.95 13.88 12.96
N VAL A 101 5.60 12.73 13.17
CA VAL A 101 6.97 12.45 12.68
C VAL A 101 6.99 12.49 11.16
N LEU A 102 6.09 11.77 10.47
CA LEU A 102 5.98 11.78 9.01
C LEU A 102 5.63 13.18 8.47
N GLY A 103 4.84 13.96 9.23
CA GLY A 103 4.57 15.36 8.95
C GLY A 103 5.82 16.23 8.95
N SER A 104 6.77 15.99 9.86
CA SER A 104 8.03 16.73 9.90
C SER A 104 8.95 16.41 8.70
N MET A 105 8.79 15.26 8.08
CA MET A 105 9.52 14.84 6.88
C MET A 105 9.02 15.54 5.60
N GLN A 106 8.00 16.39 5.70
CA GLN A 106 7.48 17.16 4.57
C GLN A 106 8.25 18.46 4.33
N GLU A 107 9.16 18.82 5.24
CA GLU A 107 9.94 20.06 5.17
C GLU A 107 11.41 19.75 4.83
N GLU A 108 12.04 20.68 4.06
CA GLU A 108 13.46 20.54 3.73
C GLU A 108 14.36 20.69 4.98
N PRO A 109 15.51 20.01 5.05
CA PRO A 109 16.12 19.14 4.01
C PRO A 109 15.59 17.70 3.99
N LEU A 110 14.72 17.30 4.93
CA LEU A 110 14.25 15.93 5.03
C LEU A 110 13.39 15.54 3.83
N ALA A 111 12.55 16.45 3.35
CA ALA A 111 11.59 16.17 2.28
C ALA A 111 12.24 15.58 1.03
N SER A 112 13.38 16.10 0.63
CA SER A 112 14.13 15.64 -0.57
C SER A 112 15.20 14.58 -0.27
N THR A 113 15.44 14.23 1.00
CA THR A 113 16.40 13.19 1.38
C THR A 113 15.90 11.82 0.92
N VAL A 114 16.66 11.17 0.03
CA VAL A 114 16.31 9.85 -0.50
C VAL A 114 16.81 8.77 0.45
N ILE A 115 15.94 7.83 0.79
CA ILE A 115 16.25 6.67 1.62
C ILE A 115 15.88 5.37 0.92
N PRO A 116 16.66 4.29 1.12
CA PRO A 116 16.31 2.97 0.63
C PRO A 116 15.23 2.34 1.54
N LEU A 117 14.26 1.67 0.94
CA LEU A 117 13.22 0.89 1.60
C LEU A 117 13.34 -0.59 1.22
N ALA A 118 14.43 -1.23 1.57
CA ALA A 118 14.74 -2.62 1.23
C ALA A 118 14.52 -2.89 -0.28
N ASP A 119 13.77 -3.92 -0.63
CA ASP A 119 13.43 -4.31 -2.00
C ASP A 119 12.31 -3.47 -2.62
N LEU A 120 11.69 -2.55 -1.87
CA LEU A 120 10.67 -1.64 -2.41
C LEU A 120 11.27 -0.52 -3.27
N GLY A 121 12.58 -0.28 -3.19
CA GLY A 121 13.26 0.78 -3.93
C GLY A 121 13.75 1.93 -3.05
N SER A 122 13.94 3.12 -3.64
CA SER A 122 14.47 4.30 -2.95
C SER A 122 13.57 5.52 -3.19
N TYR A 123 13.19 6.20 -2.12
CA TYR A 123 12.20 7.27 -2.16
C TYR A 123 12.64 8.48 -1.36
N PRO A 124 12.26 9.71 -1.77
CA PRO A 124 12.34 10.87 -0.89
C PRO A 124 11.50 10.66 0.36
N MET A 125 12.00 11.09 1.52
CA MET A 125 11.34 10.88 2.82
C MET A 125 9.92 11.46 2.86
N ASN A 126 9.64 12.51 2.09
CA ASN A 126 8.28 13.07 2.03
C ASN A 126 7.25 12.08 1.43
N GLN A 127 7.67 11.09 0.66
CA GLN A 127 6.76 10.06 0.11
C GLN A 127 6.42 8.95 1.12
N LEU A 128 7.09 8.89 2.27
CA LEU A 128 6.74 7.91 3.30
C LEU A 128 5.29 8.08 3.81
N ALA A 129 4.77 9.30 3.80
CA ALA A 129 3.37 9.54 4.16
C ALA A 129 2.39 8.84 3.20
N ASP A 130 2.72 8.82 1.89
CA ASP A 130 1.93 8.12 0.88
C ASP A 130 2.03 6.59 1.05
N ALA A 131 3.23 6.09 1.41
CA ALA A 131 3.45 4.67 1.73
C ALA A 131 2.59 4.21 2.91
N TYR A 132 2.60 4.97 4.00
CA TYR A 132 1.78 4.66 5.18
C TYR A 132 0.28 4.82 4.92
N ALA A 133 -0.12 5.79 4.08
CA ALA A 133 -1.51 5.92 3.66
C ALA A 133 -1.97 4.72 2.82
N PHE A 134 -1.11 4.22 1.92
CA PHE A 134 -1.34 2.99 1.15
C PHE A 134 -1.47 1.78 2.07
N ASP A 135 -0.51 1.55 2.97
CA ASP A 135 -0.50 0.45 3.93
C ASP A 135 -1.81 0.39 4.72
N HIS A 136 -2.19 1.52 5.34
CA HIS A 136 -3.42 1.59 6.13
C HIS A 136 -4.69 1.49 5.29
N TYR A 137 -4.69 2.03 4.06
CA TYR A 137 -5.83 1.87 3.15
C TYR A 137 -6.05 0.40 2.79
N CYS A 138 -4.98 -0.30 2.41
CA CYS A 138 -5.00 -1.72 2.07
C CYS A 138 -5.51 -2.55 3.24
N HIS A 139 -4.86 -2.39 4.38
CA HIS A 139 -5.16 -3.19 5.57
C HIS A 139 -6.55 -2.91 6.13
N LEU A 140 -6.99 -1.65 6.16
CA LEU A 140 -8.33 -1.33 6.64
C LEU A 140 -9.41 -1.81 5.67
N ARG A 141 -9.31 -1.45 4.38
CA ARG A 141 -10.44 -1.53 3.44
C ARG A 141 -10.49 -2.81 2.63
N ILE A 142 -9.40 -3.58 2.62
CA ILE A 142 -9.33 -4.84 1.89
C ILE A 142 -9.11 -6.00 2.86
N ASP A 143 -8.13 -5.89 3.76
CA ASP A 143 -7.76 -7.03 4.59
C ASP A 143 -8.60 -7.16 5.87
N LEU A 144 -9.15 -6.04 6.39
CA LEU A 144 -9.93 -6.02 7.63
C LEU A 144 -11.44 -5.97 7.37
N LEU A 145 -11.91 -5.09 6.49
CA LEU A 145 -13.33 -4.82 6.33
C LEU A 145 -13.99 -5.63 5.21
N ALA A 146 -15.22 -6.06 5.44
CA ALA A 146 -16.06 -6.69 4.42
C ALA A 146 -16.30 -5.71 3.23
N PRO A 147 -16.49 -6.24 2.00
CA PRO A 147 -16.70 -7.66 1.68
C PRO A 147 -15.43 -8.52 1.60
N GLU A 148 -14.22 -7.94 1.43
CA GLU A 148 -12.97 -8.68 1.24
C GLU A 148 -12.43 -9.22 2.57
N GLY A 149 -12.46 -8.40 3.62
CA GLY A 149 -12.04 -8.77 4.98
C GLY A 149 -13.17 -9.34 5.85
N PRO A 150 -12.82 -9.82 7.07
CA PRO A 150 -13.76 -10.57 7.93
C PRO A 150 -14.67 -9.69 8.82
N ILE A 151 -14.48 -8.37 8.84
CA ILE A 151 -15.13 -7.47 9.80
C ILE A 151 -16.20 -6.61 9.15
N GLU A 152 -17.42 -6.70 9.63
CA GLU A 152 -18.53 -5.86 9.18
C GLU A 152 -18.61 -4.58 10.01
N ARG A 153 -18.05 -3.50 9.49
CA ARG A 153 -18.19 -2.14 10.05
C ARG A 153 -18.42 -1.15 8.91
N ARG A 154 -19.15 -0.08 9.21
CA ARG A 154 -19.37 1.02 8.27
C ARG A 154 -18.37 2.12 8.54
N ILE A 155 -17.63 2.49 7.51
CA ILE A 155 -16.74 3.65 7.48
C ILE A 155 -17.14 4.55 6.31
N PRO A 156 -16.68 5.81 6.28
CA PRO A 156 -16.96 6.72 5.17
C PRO A 156 -16.60 6.12 3.82
N THR A 157 -17.36 6.48 2.79
CA THR A 157 -17.09 6.07 1.40
C THR A 157 -15.76 6.61 0.93
N VAL A 158 -15.12 5.88 0.03
CA VAL A 158 -13.84 6.26 -0.57
C VAL A 158 -14.02 7.56 -1.37
N ASP A 159 -13.11 8.51 -1.15
CA ASP A 159 -12.98 9.76 -1.89
C ASP A 159 -11.53 9.96 -2.36
N ALA A 160 -11.28 11.05 -3.08
CA ALA A 160 -9.95 11.33 -3.63
C ALA A 160 -8.90 11.63 -2.54
N ALA A 161 -9.30 12.18 -1.40
CA ALA A 161 -8.39 12.44 -0.29
C ALA A 161 -7.82 11.14 0.31
N ARG A 162 -8.63 10.08 0.35
CA ARG A 162 -8.24 8.76 0.84
C ARG A 162 -7.43 7.95 -0.17
N LEU A 163 -7.88 7.94 -1.42
CA LEU A 163 -7.38 7.01 -2.43
C LEU A 163 -6.27 7.61 -3.31
N GLY A 164 -6.23 8.93 -3.50
CA GLY A 164 -5.24 9.59 -4.36
C GLY A 164 -3.80 9.29 -3.96
N PRO A 165 -3.37 9.53 -2.70
CA PRO A 165 -2.02 9.20 -2.24
C PRO A 165 -1.69 7.71 -2.33
N THR A 166 -2.66 6.83 -2.04
CA THR A 166 -2.53 5.38 -2.19
C THR A 166 -2.21 4.99 -3.64
N ILE A 167 -2.98 5.49 -4.61
CA ILE A 167 -2.70 5.27 -6.05
C ILE A 167 -1.37 5.88 -6.43
N GLY A 168 -1.08 7.10 -5.95
CA GLY A 168 0.20 7.78 -6.21
C GLY A 168 1.40 6.96 -5.78
N TRP A 169 1.35 6.36 -4.58
CA TRP A 169 2.39 5.45 -4.09
C TRP A 169 2.55 4.24 -5.00
N MET A 170 1.47 3.54 -5.35
CA MET A 170 1.50 2.36 -6.21
C MET A 170 2.08 2.67 -7.60
N ILE A 171 1.68 3.78 -8.20
CA ILE A 171 2.16 4.20 -9.53
C ILE A 171 3.66 4.56 -9.49
N THR A 172 4.10 5.28 -8.48
CA THR A 172 5.51 5.68 -8.31
C THR A 172 6.39 4.47 -7.95
N GLY A 173 5.84 3.55 -7.14
CA GLY A 173 6.53 2.35 -6.70
C GLY A 173 6.66 1.26 -7.76
N MET A 174 5.68 1.16 -8.66
CA MET A 174 5.60 0.09 -9.67
C MET A 174 6.93 -0.18 -10.40
N PRO A 175 7.71 0.82 -10.90
CA PRO A 175 8.99 0.56 -11.55
C PRO A 175 10.11 0.08 -10.60
N GLN A 176 10.00 0.37 -9.30
CA GLN A 176 11.05 0.09 -8.32
C GLN A 176 10.81 -1.21 -7.54
N MET A 177 9.55 -1.48 -7.18
CA MET A 177 9.18 -2.66 -6.39
C MET A 177 9.28 -3.96 -7.19
N GLN A 178 9.26 -3.88 -8.52
CA GLN A 178 9.33 -5.04 -9.40
C GLN A 178 10.43 -4.91 -10.46
N PRO A 179 11.71 -5.09 -10.12
CA PRO A 179 12.78 -5.15 -11.10
C PRO A 179 12.50 -6.28 -12.10
N ASN A 180 12.76 -6.03 -13.38
CA ASN A 180 12.50 -6.91 -14.53
C ASN A 180 11.02 -6.99 -15.00
N LEU A 181 10.12 -6.17 -14.49
CA LEU A 181 8.73 -6.13 -14.96
C LEU A 181 8.62 -5.81 -16.47
N GLY A 182 9.58 -5.06 -17.01
CA GLY A 182 9.67 -4.76 -18.44
C GLY A 182 9.83 -5.98 -19.34
N ARG A 183 10.27 -7.13 -18.81
CA ARG A 183 10.31 -8.40 -19.55
C ARG A 183 8.93 -8.94 -19.91
N SER A 184 7.92 -8.58 -19.11
CA SER A 184 6.53 -8.96 -19.34
C SER A 184 5.78 -7.94 -20.19
N LEU A 185 6.42 -6.85 -20.60
CA LEU A 185 5.79 -5.78 -21.39
C LEU A 185 6.58 -5.54 -22.69
N THR A 186 6.03 -5.98 -23.81
CA THR A 186 6.70 -5.90 -25.13
C THR A 186 6.43 -4.60 -25.90
N ALA A 187 5.40 -3.86 -25.52
CA ALA A 187 5.01 -2.57 -26.12
C ALA A 187 4.27 -1.71 -25.09
N PRO A 188 4.20 -0.38 -25.26
CA PRO A 188 3.50 0.50 -24.33
C PRO A 188 2.01 0.15 -24.19
N ILE A 189 1.50 0.26 -22.96
CA ILE A 189 0.06 0.15 -22.64
C ILE A 189 -0.38 1.42 -21.88
N THR A 190 -1.67 1.72 -21.93
CA THR A 190 -2.28 2.75 -21.10
C THR A 190 -3.03 2.09 -19.93
N LEU A 191 -2.76 2.52 -18.71
CA LEU A 191 -3.57 2.21 -17.52
C LEU A 191 -4.45 3.41 -17.22
N THR A 192 -5.77 3.21 -17.22
CA THR A 192 -6.76 4.23 -16.85
C THR A 192 -7.52 3.78 -15.61
N LEU A 193 -7.37 4.53 -14.51
CA LEU A 193 -8.09 4.29 -13.27
C LEU A 193 -9.24 5.29 -13.15
N THR A 194 -10.45 4.79 -12.99
CA THR A 194 -11.68 5.59 -12.82
C THR A 194 -12.04 5.77 -11.36
N GLY A 195 -12.88 6.77 -11.07
CA GLY A 195 -13.34 7.05 -9.70
C GLY A 195 -12.39 7.98 -8.93
N PRO A 196 -12.54 8.06 -7.59
CA PRO A 196 -11.76 8.96 -6.75
C PRO A 196 -10.26 8.69 -6.85
N GLY A 197 -9.45 9.74 -6.98
CA GLY A 197 -8.00 9.65 -7.10
C GLY A 197 -7.49 9.04 -8.40
N GLY A 198 -8.39 8.74 -9.35
CA GLY A 198 -8.07 8.12 -10.63
C GLY A 198 -7.28 9.03 -11.58
N GLY A 199 -6.81 8.46 -12.66
CA GLY A 199 -6.01 9.12 -13.69
C GLY A 199 -5.68 8.15 -14.81
N SER A 200 -4.82 8.59 -15.73
CA SER A 200 -4.30 7.73 -16.81
C SER A 200 -2.78 7.81 -16.83
N TRP A 201 -2.15 6.70 -17.11
CA TRP A 201 -0.69 6.57 -17.21
C TRP A 201 -0.33 5.69 -18.39
N THR A 202 0.78 6.03 -19.03
CA THR A 202 1.41 5.17 -20.04
C THR A 202 2.54 4.40 -19.39
N ILE A 203 2.48 3.08 -19.50
CA ILE A 203 3.50 2.17 -19.00
C ILE A 203 4.24 1.64 -20.22
N SER A 204 5.55 1.91 -20.28
CA SER A 204 6.40 1.58 -21.42
C SER A 204 7.55 0.67 -21.01
N PRO A 205 7.94 -0.31 -21.82
CA PRO A 205 9.13 -1.13 -21.57
C PRO A 205 10.39 -0.27 -21.70
N ALA A 206 11.34 -0.45 -20.76
CA ALA A 206 12.65 0.21 -20.75
C ALA A 206 13.76 -0.83 -20.48
N GLY A 207 14.04 -1.66 -21.47
CA GLY A 207 14.92 -2.81 -21.30
C GLY A 207 14.26 -3.89 -20.44
N ASN A 208 14.86 -4.21 -19.29
CA ASN A 208 14.26 -5.14 -18.33
C ASN A 208 13.21 -4.48 -17.42
N ASP A 209 13.24 -3.15 -17.31
CA ASP A 209 12.40 -2.38 -16.41
C ASP A 209 11.27 -1.69 -17.18
N ILE A 210 10.48 -0.89 -16.48
CA ILE A 210 9.41 -0.07 -17.05
C ILE A 210 9.61 1.40 -16.72
N VAL A 211 9.03 2.26 -17.55
CA VAL A 211 8.82 3.69 -17.27
C VAL A 211 7.33 3.95 -17.23
N VAL A 212 6.91 4.75 -16.26
CA VAL A 212 5.52 5.16 -16.08
C VAL A 212 5.41 6.67 -16.24
N ASP A 213 4.72 7.11 -17.27
CA ASP A 213 4.48 8.51 -17.58
C ASP A 213 3.01 8.87 -17.35
N ALA A 214 2.76 10.07 -16.84
CA ALA A 214 1.39 10.56 -16.68
C ALA A 214 0.73 10.80 -18.06
N GLY A 215 -0.54 10.42 -18.18
CA GLY A 215 -1.34 10.56 -19.37
C GLY A 215 -1.37 9.33 -20.27
N ALA A 216 -2.38 9.28 -21.13
CA ALA A 216 -2.54 8.22 -22.14
C ALA A 216 -1.70 8.53 -23.37
N SER A 217 -1.07 7.50 -23.96
CA SER A 217 -0.28 7.62 -25.20
C SER A 217 -1.02 7.04 -26.39
N ILE A 218 -0.91 7.74 -27.53
CA ILE A 218 -1.41 7.24 -28.82
C ILE A 218 -0.58 6.08 -29.37
N THR A 219 0.60 5.82 -28.81
CA THR A 219 1.46 4.69 -29.19
C THR A 219 1.18 3.44 -28.38
N ALA A 220 0.31 3.51 -27.35
CA ALA A 220 -0.08 2.35 -26.57
C ALA A 220 -0.84 1.34 -27.46
N VAL A 221 -0.43 0.07 -27.39
CA VAL A 221 -1.06 -1.02 -28.16
C VAL A 221 -2.30 -1.59 -27.47
N ALA A 222 -2.42 -1.35 -26.16
CA ALA A 222 -3.57 -1.75 -25.35
C ALA A 222 -3.92 -0.68 -24.31
N GLU A 223 -5.20 -0.67 -23.92
CA GLU A 223 -5.70 0.11 -22.79
C GLU A 223 -6.29 -0.83 -21.76
N VAL A 224 -5.87 -0.66 -20.51
CA VAL A 224 -6.39 -1.33 -19.31
C VAL A 224 -7.17 -0.30 -18.51
N SER A 225 -8.44 -0.56 -18.27
CA SER A 225 -9.32 0.32 -17.48
C SER A 225 -9.84 -0.43 -16.25
N SER A 226 -9.74 0.19 -15.08
CA SER A 226 -10.22 -0.33 -13.80
C SER A 226 -10.73 0.79 -12.91
N ASN A 227 -11.38 0.45 -11.79
CA ASN A 227 -11.66 1.40 -10.72
C ASN A 227 -10.43 1.53 -9.80
N GLY A 228 -10.18 2.74 -9.26
CA GLY A 228 -9.01 2.98 -8.41
C GLY A 228 -8.98 2.13 -7.14
N HIS A 229 -10.12 1.90 -6.49
CA HIS A 229 -10.20 0.99 -5.33
C HIS A 229 -9.87 -0.46 -5.74
N SER A 230 -10.45 -0.92 -6.84
CA SER A 230 -10.14 -2.25 -7.38
C SER A 230 -8.66 -2.39 -7.76
N PHE A 231 -8.01 -1.31 -8.24
CA PHE A 231 -6.57 -1.32 -8.54
C PHE A 231 -5.74 -1.64 -7.30
N VAL A 232 -6.08 -1.09 -6.14
CA VAL A 232 -5.38 -1.45 -4.90
C VAL A 232 -5.51 -2.94 -4.62
N ASN A 233 -6.69 -3.51 -4.83
CA ASN A 233 -6.94 -4.94 -4.60
C ASN A 233 -6.17 -5.84 -5.59
N TRP A 234 -6.34 -5.65 -6.89
CA TRP A 234 -5.70 -6.52 -7.88
C TRP A 234 -4.22 -6.18 -8.13
N GLY A 235 -3.81 -4.93 -7.98
CA GLY A 235 -2.41 -4.52 -8.14
C GLY A 235 -1.49 -5.08 -7.05
N THR A 236 -2.06 -5.45 -5.90
CA THR A 236 -1.39 -6.14 -4.78
C THR A 236 -1.66 -7.65 -4.76
N GLN A 237 -2.17 -8.21 -5.85
CA GLN A 237 -2.52 -9.63 -6.01
C GLN A 237 -3.50 -10.21 -4.96
N ARG A 238 -4.28 -9.37 -4.28
CA ARG A 238 -5.35 -9.82 -3.38
C ARG A 238 -6.56 -10.37 -4.13
N SER A 239 -6.74 -9.94 -5.39
CA SER A 239 -7.70 -10.53 -6.35
C SER A 239 -7.08 -10.59 -7.73
N HIS A 240 -7.65 -11.40 -8.62
CA HIS A 240 -7.14 -11.49 -10.00
C HIS A 240 -7.61 -10.29 -10.83
N TRP A 241 -6.71 -9.65 -11.59
CA TRP A 241 -6.99 -8.45 -12.39
C TRP A 241 -8.17 -8.63 -13.37
N SER A 242 -8.37 -9.84 -13.92
CA SER A 242 -9.45 -10.11 -14.88
C SER A 242 -10.86 -9.91 -14.32
N GLU A 243 -11.01 -9.90 -13.01
CA GLU A 243 -12.30 -9.63 -12.33
C GLU A 243 -12.62 -8.13 -12.29
N HIS A 244 -11.61 -7.27 -12.46
CA HIS A 244 -11.68 -5.85 -12.21
C HIS A 244 -11.30 -4.97 -13.41
N CYS A 245 -10.64 -5.54 -14.41
CA CYS A 245 -10.11 -4.79 -15.53
C CYS A 245 -10.89 -5.05 -16.83
N LYS A 246 -11.10 -3.97 -17.58
CA LYS A 246 -11.49 -4.05 -18.99
C LYS A 246 -10.26 -3.77 -19.84
N VAL A 247 -9.91 -4.69 -20.73
CA VAL A 247 -8.78 -4.56 -21.64
C VAL A 247 -9.30 -4.36 -23.06
N THR A 248 -8.74 -3.38 -23.78
CA THR A 248 -8.98 -3.16 -25.22
C THR A 248 -7.65 -3.09 -25.96
N GLY A 249 -7.65 -3.33 -27.28
CA GLY A 249 -6.43 -3.40 -28.08
C GLY A 249 -5.76 -4.78 -27.99
N ASP A 250 -4.43 -4.82 -27.87
CA ASP A 250 -3.65 -6.06 -27.77
C ASP A 250 -3.76 -6.68 -26.38
N GLN A 251 -4.71 -7.60 -26.25
CA GLN A 251 -4.99 -8.27 -24.98
C GLN A 251 -3.82 -9.16 -24.50
N SER A 252 -3.01 -9.68 -25.42
CA SER A 252 -1.89 -10.56 -25.07
C SER A 252 -0.76 -9.78 -24.38
N VAL A 253 -0.47 -8.58 -24.88
CA VAL A 253 0.52 -7.69 -24.26
C VAL A 253 0.04 -7.21 -22.90
N ALA A 254 -1.23 -6.80 -22.78
CA ALA A 254 -1.77 -6.35 -21.51
C ALA A 254 -1.81 -7.48 -20.47
N ALA A 255 -2.30 -8.67 -20.83
CA ALA A 255 -2.39 -9.82 -19.93
C ALA A 255 -1.01 -10.24 -19.40
N ALA A 256 0.01 -10.33 -20.26
CA ALA A 256 1.37 -10.69 -19.83
C ALA A 256 1.94 -9.73 -18.78
N PHE A 257 1.66 -8.42 -18.91
CA PHE A 257 2.06 -7.42 -17.94
C PHE A 257 1.23 -7.55 -16.64
N LEU A 258 -0.10 -7.65 -16.75
CA LEU A 258 -1.00 -7.71 -15.60
C LEU A 258 -0.80 -8.97 -14.76
N ASP A 259 -0.52 -10.13 -15.40
CA ASP A 259 -0.21 -11.38 -14.71
C ASP A 259 1.11 -11.31 -13.91
N ALA A 260 2.02 -10.44 -14.35
CA ALA A 260 3.32 -10.25 -13.68
C ALA A 260 3.30 -9.17 -12.59
N LEU A 261 2.28 -8.28 -12.60
CA LEU A 261 2.23 -7.14 -11.70
C LEU A 261 1.94 -7.57 -10.25
N ASN A 262 2.79 -7.12 -9.33
CA ASN A 262 2.60 -7.24 -7.88
C ASN A 262 3.19 -6.02 -7.18
N ILE A 263 2.37 -5.13 -6.68
CA ILE A 263 2.78 -3.90 -5.99
C ILE A 263 2.52 -4.10 -4.50
N ILE A 264 3.56 -3.99 -3.71
CA ILE A 264 3.50 -4.19 -2.26
C ILE A 264 3.26 -2.85 -1.53
#